data_a7588182c19b5678051d5c8b688b88c5
#
_entry.id   a7588182c19b5678051d5c8b688b88c5
#
_cell.length_a   1.000
_cell.length_b   1.000
_cell.length_c   1.000
_cell.angle_alpha   90.00
_cell.angle_beta   90.00
_cell.angle_gamma   90.00
#
_symmetry.space_group_name_H-M   'P 1'
#
loop_
_entity.id
_entity.type
_entity.pdbx_description
1 polymer ?
#
loop_
_entity_poly.entity_id
_entity_poly.type
_entity_poly.pdbx_seq_one_letter_code
_entity_poly.pdbx_strand_id
1 'polypeptide(L)'
;NVSQPDGFQTEMGVSNVAIHDAEPLVCALYPLAQEITKDGQVSYFLQPTQCGGQVIAARVGDYLARYDVPAREATDVRWAQVCMELEDTVERLDALFEPVFARRMQEKLWQALYYRYDFAKEYRPQLEENLLWLDGELKKLEGMQMRHRTIEKSDR
;
A
#
# COMPACT_ATOMS: atom_id res chain seq x y z
N ASN A 1 25.80 4.76 -5.54
CA ASN A 1 26.34 4.73 -4.18
C ASN A 1 25.40 5.51 -3.27
N VAL A 2 24.87 4.84 -2.25
CA VAL A 2 24.07 5.48 -1.21
C VAL A 2 24.99 5.89 -0.07
N SER A 3 24.83 7.11 0.37
CA SER A 3 25.52 7.61 1.54
C SER A 3 24.61 7.46 2.77
N GLN A 4 25.09 6.79 3.79
CA GLN A 4 24.36 6.56 5.03
C GLN A 4 25.01 7.32 6.19
N PRO A 5 24.24 8.01 7.05
CA PRO A 5 24.80 8.66 8.24
C PRO A 5 25.26 7.62 9.27
N ASP A 6 26.52 7.69 9.72
CA ASP A 6 27.08 6.77 10.70
C ASP A 6 26.30 6.73 12.03
N GLY A 7 25.83 7.88 12.50
CA GLY A 7 25.03 7.99 13.72
C GLY A 7 23.70 7.24 13.67
N PHE A 8 23.13 7.11 12.48
CA PHE A 8 21.87 6.40 12.25
C PHE A 8 22.02 4.89 12.49
N GLN A 9 23.13 4.28 12.07
CA GLN A 9 23.37 2.85 12.30
C GLN A 9 23.59 2.50 13.76
N THR A 10 24.25 3.38 14.53
CA THR A 10 24.62 3.07 15.91
C THR A 10 23.43 3.14 16.84
N GLU A 11 22.55 4.11 16.65
CA GLU A 11 21.36 4.28 17.50
C GLU A 11 20.25 3.28 17.14
N MET A 12 20.02 2.98 15.88
CA MET A 12 19.03 1.99 15.46
C MET A 12 19.50 0.55 15.69
N GLY A 13 20.80 0.28 15.56
CA GLY A 13 21.36 -1.06 15.75
C GLY A 13 21.30 -1.57 17.19
N VAL A 14 21.22 -0.70 18.18
CA VAL A 14 21.25 -1.09 19.62
C VAL A 14 19.84 -1.18 20.19
N SER A 15 18.91 -0.36 19.77
CA SER A 15 17.57 -0.30 20.36
C SER A 15 16.51 -1.10 19.60
N ASN A 16 16.73 -1.46 18.35
CA ASN A 16 15.68 -1.98 17.46
C ASN A 16 15.88 -3.39 16.92
N VAL A 17 16.89 -4.14 17.40
CA VAL A 17 17.13 -5.52 16.92
C VAL A 17 15.88 -6.42 17.06
N ALA A 18 15.05 -6.18 18.07
CA ALA A 18 13.81 -6.92 18.29
C ALA A 18 12.61 -6.40 17.45
N ILE A 19 12.69 -5.21 16.90
CA ILE A 19 11.59 -4.54 16.17
C ILE A 19 11.80 -4.60 14.65
N HIS A 20 13.04 -4.68 14.19
CA HIS A 20 13.39 -4.67 12.76
C HIS A 20 12.69 -5.74 11.93
N ASP A 21 12.50 -6.93 12.47
CA ASP A 21 11.80 -8.01 11.77
C ASP A 21 10.30 -7.75 11.59
N ALA A 22 9.75 -6.80 12.35
CA ALA A 22 8.34 -6.42 12.34
C ALA A 22 8.10 -5.00 11.77
N GLU A 23 9.14 -4.26 11.43
CA GLU A 23 8.99 -2.92 10.87
C GLU A 23 8.38 -2.95 9.46
N PRO A 24 7.45 -2.03 9.14
CA PRO A 24 7.04 -1.80 7.77
C PRO A 24 8.27 -1.49 6.90
N LEU A 25 8.29 -2.01 5.67
CA LEU A 25 9.44 -1.84 4.78
C LEU A 25 9.83 -0.37 4.57
N VAL A 26 8.84 0.51 4.49
CA VAL A 26 9.06 1.96 4.35
C VAL A 26 9.87 2.56 5.52
N CYS A 27 9.72 2.03 6.73
CA CYS A 27 10.50 2.47 7.88
C CYS A 27 11.91 1.88 7.86
N ALA A 28 12.03 0.60 7.51
CA ALA A 28 13.32 -0.10 7.41
C ALA A 28 14.21 0.46 6.28
N LEU A 29 13.61 0.99 5.21
CA LEU A 29 14.33 1.60 4.10
C LEU A 29 14.89 3.01 4.40
N TYR A 30 14.38 3.71 5.41
CA TYR A 30 14.85 5.07 5.68
C TYR A 30 16.39 5.13 5.86
N PRO A 31 17.10 6.06 5.23
CA PRO A 31 16.62 7.25 4.53
C PRO A 31 16.33 7.08 3.04
N LEU A 32 16.28 5.87 2.52
CA LEU A 32 15.81 5.64 1.16
C LEU A 32 14.28 5.69 1.10
N ALA A 33 13.77 6.34 0.06
CA ALA A 33 12.38 6.22 -0.35
C ALA A 33 12.30 5.33 -1.60
N GLN A 34 11.21 4.61 -1.69
CA GLN A 34 10.86 3.80 -2.85
C GLN A 34 9.73 4.50 -3.59
N GLU A 35 9.86 4.60 -4.90
CA GLU A 35 8.80 5.03 -5.80
C GLU A 35 8.45 3.85 -6.71
N ILE A 36 7.16 3.56 -6.82
CA ILE A 36 6.63 2.49 -7.65
C ILE A 36 5.65 3.11 -8.64
N THR A 37 5.87 2.89 -9.92
CA THR A 37 5.01 3.39 -10.99
C THR A 37 3.86 2.42 -11.29
N LYS A 38 2.84 2.87 -12.03
CA LYS A 38 1.66 2.06 -12.40
C LYS A 38 2.04 0.82 -13.24
N ASP A 39 3.10 0.89 -14.01
CA ASP A 39 3.67 -0.23 -14.77
C ASP A 39 4.62 -1.13 -13.95
N GLY A 40 4.75 -0.85 -12.65
CA GLY A 40 5.52 -1.67 -11.71
C GLY A 40 7.01 -1.41 -11.73
N GLN A 41 7.47 -0.31 -12.34
CA GLN A 41 8.87 0.07 -12.23
C GLN A 41 9.16 0.62 -10.84
N VAL A 42 10.29 0.19 -10.28
CA VAL A 42 10.74 0.59 -8.95
C VAL A 42 11.97 1.47 -9.06
N SER A 43 11.95 2.59 -8.39
CA SER A 43 13.11 3.46 -8.21
C SER A 43 13.34 3.81 -6.74
N TYR A 44 14.59 4.03 -6.38
CA TYR A 44 14.99 4.39 -5.02
C TYR A 44 15.71 5.73 -5.03
N PHE A 45 15.37 6.60 -4.10
CA PHE A 45 16.02 7.89 -3.93
C PHE A 45 16.27 8.20 -2.46
N LEU A 46 17.29 9.02 -2.21
CA LEU A 46 17.63 9.46 -0.86
C LEU A 46 16.72 10.61 -0.44
N GLN A 47 16.04 10.44 0.68
CA GLN A 47 15.26 11.52 1.27
C GLN A 47 16.18 12.50 2.03
N PRO A 48 15.89 13.81 1.98
CA PRO A 48 16.55 14.76 2.85
C PRO A 48 16.28 14.39 4.33
N THR A 49 17.33 14.17 5.09
CA THR A 49 17.20 13.84 6.51
C THR A 49 17.67 15.02 7.36
N GLN A 50 16.99 15.28 8.47
CA GLN A 50 17.41 16.24 9.47
C GLN A 50 18.23 15.58 10.59
N CYS A 51 18.39 14.27 10.53
CA CYS A 51 19.19 13.52 11.49
C CYS A 51 20.67 13.82 11.24
N GLY A 52 21.33 14.44 12.20
CA GLY A 52 22.78 14.62 12.16
C GLY A 52 23.47 13.27 12.14
N GLY A 53 24.48 13.12 11.31
CA GLY A 53 25.26 11.90 11.20
C GLY A 53 26.33 12.04 10.12
N GLN A 54 27.32 11.16 10.16
CA GLN A 54 28.32 11.09 9.09
C GLN A 54 27.78 10.24 7.95
N VAL A 55 28.10 10.64 6.73
CA VAL A 55 27.71 9.89 5.53
C VAL A 55 28.79 8.86 5.24
N ILE A 56 28.47 7.58 5.31
CA ILE A 56 29.32 6.49 4.85
C ILE A 56 28.97 6.09 3.44
N ALA A 57 29.99 5.87 2.59
CA ALA A 57 29.78 5.39 1.23
C ALA A 57 29.32 3.93 1.26
N ALA A 58 28.10 3.67 0.80
CA ALA A 58 27.54 2.33 0.60
C ALA A 58 26.92 2.21 -0.80
N ARG A 59 26.83 0.99 -1.31
CA ARG A 59 26.04 0.73 -2.51
C ARG A 59 24.57 0.56 -2.15
N VAL A 60 23.67 1.11 -2.95
CA VAL A 60 22.21 0.94 -2.75
C VAL A 60 21.84 -0.53 -2.68
N GLY A 61 22.40 -1.36 -3.57
CA GLY A 61 22.13 -2.80 -3.56
C GLY A 61 22.52 -3.51 -2.27
N ASP A 62 23.66 -3.15 -1.66
CA ASP A 62 24.09 -3.74 -0.39
C ASP A 62 23.16 -3.32 0.75
N TYR A 63 22.69 -2.07 0.72
CA TYR A 63 21.70 -1.56 1.68
C TYR A 63 20.35 -2.28 1.55
N LEU A 64 19.83 -2.42 0.34
CA LEU A 64 18.57 -3.10 0.08
C LEU A 64 18.63 -4.60 0.45
N ALA A 65 19.75 -5.26 0.15
CA ALA A 65 19.95 -6.67 0.51
C ALA A 65 19.95 -6.90 2.04
N ARG A 66 20.43 -5.92 2.81
CA ARG A 66 20.44 -6.00 4.28
C ARG A 66 19.04 -6.15 4.89
N TYR A 67 18.02 -5.59 4.25
CA TYR A 67 16.63 -5.61 4.71
C TYR A 67 15.75 -6.58 3.91
N ASP A 68 16.37 -7.46 3.13
CA ASP A 68 15.69 -8.44 2.28
C ASP A 68 14.64 -7.82 1.34
N VAL A 69 14.92 -6.59 0.88
CA VAL A 69 14.02 -5.83 0.03
C VAL A 69 13.67 -6.57 -1.26
N PRO A 70 14.63 -7.20 -1.97
CA PRO A 70 14.32 -7.92 -3.21
C PRO A 70 13.28 -9.04 -3.04
N ALA A 71 13.23 -9.70 -1.90
CA ALA A 71 12.23 -10.74 -1.64
C ALA A 71 10.83 -10.17 -1.37
N ARG A 72 10.75 -8.94 -0.85
CA ARG A 72 9.52 -8.25 -0.48
C ARG A 72 8.97 -7.37 -1.60
N GLU A 73 9.82 -6.87 -2.48
CA GLU A 73 9.52 -5.90 -3.54
C GLU A 73 8.33 -6.31 -4.43
N ALA A 74 8.23 -7.59 -4.81
CA ALA A 74 7.13 -8.06 -5.63
C ALA A 74 5.74 -7.91 -4.97
N THR A 75 5.69 -7.98 -3.63
CA THR A 75 4.46 -7.74 -2.87
C THR A 75 4.15 -6.24 -2.78
N ASP A 76 5.18 -5.42 -2.54
CA ASP A 76 5.03 -3.96 -2.47
C ASP A 76 4.61 -3.37 -3.81
N VAL A 77 5.22 -3.85 -4.91
CA VAL A 77 4.83 -3.47 -6.28
C VAL A 77 3.36 -3.80 -6.53
N ARG A 78 2.93 -5.02 -6.21
CA ARG A 78 1.52 -5.40 -6.41
C ARG A 78 0.58 -4.57 -5.55
N TRP A 79 0.93 -4.33 -4.29
CA TRP A 79 0.14 -3.46 -3.40
C TRP A 79 0.01 -2.04 -3.94
N ALA A 80 1.11 -1.43 -4.38
CA ALA A 80 1.10 -0.08 -4.95
C ALA A 80 0.24 -0.01 -6.22
N GLN A 81 0.33 -1.01 -7.10
CA GLN A 81 -0.52 -1.10 -8.29
C GLN A 81 -2.00 -1.19 -7.91
N VAL A 82 -2.35 -2.02 -6.93
CA VAL A 82 -3.73 -2.13 -6.43
C VAL A 82 -4.24 -0.79 -5.90
N CYS A 83 -3.44 -0.07 -5.13
CA CYS A 83 -3.83 1.25 -4.63
C CYS A 83 -4.13 2.22 -5.78
N MET A 84 -3.26 2.28 -6.79
CA MET A 84 -3.46 3.14 -7.97
C MET A 84 -4.67 2.73 -8.83
N GLU A 85 -4.90 1.41 -9.01
CA GLU A 85 -6.07 0.89 -9.73
C GLU A 85 -7.39 1.23 -9.00
N LEU A 86 -7.38 1.14 -7.67
CA LEU A 86 -8.54 1.45 -6.84
C LEU A 86 -8.81 2.95 -6.74
N GLU A 87 -7.79 3.80 -6.80
CA GLU A 87 -7.95 5.25 -6.79
C GLU A 87 -8.88 5.70 -7.93
N ASP A 88 -8.58 5.32 -9.17
CA ASP A 88 -9.42 5.60 -10.34
C ASP A 88 -10.88 5.09 -10.14
N THR A 89 -11.03 3.92 -9.51
CA THR A 89 -12.34 3.31 -9.25
C THR A 89 -13.11 4.06 -8.17
N VAL A 90 -12.43 4.44 -7.09
CA VAL A 90 -13.02 5.19 -5.97
C VAL A 90 -13.48 6.55 -6.42
N GLU A 91 -12.66 7.30 -7.17
CA GLU A 91 -13.03 8.62 -7.70
C GLU A 91 -14.29 8.55 -8.57
N ARG A 92 -14.35 7.55 -9.46
CA ARG A 92 -15.51 7.33 -10.33
C ARG A 92 -16.78 7.01 -9.53
N LEU A 93 -16.68 6.13 -8.54
CA LEU A 93 -17.82 5.69 -7.74
C LEU A 93 -18.27 6.75 -6.73
N ASP A 94 -17.35 7.50 -6.16
CA ASP A 94 -17.67 8.60 -5.24
C ASP A 94 -18.48 9.70 -5.94
N ALA A 95 -18.14 9.99 -7.20
CA ALA A 95 -18.91 10.92 -8.02
C ALA A 95 -20.32 10.39 -8.40
N LEU A 96 -20.52 9.06 -8.39
CA LEU A 96 -21.80 8.42 -8.74
C LEU A 96 -22.67 8.15 -7.54
N PHE A 97 -22.09 7.81 -6.41
CA PHE A 97 -22.81 7.29 -5.26
C PHE A 97 -23.39 8.39 -4.39
N GLU A 98 -24.61 8.16 -3.93
CA GLU A 98 -25.18 8.91 -2.81
C GLU A 98 -24.44 8.56 -1.52
N PRO A 99 -24.47 9.44 -0.49
CA PRO A 99 -23.65 9.26 0.72
C PRO A 99 -23.77 7.89 1.40
N VAL A 100 -24.96 7.30 1.37
CA VAL A 100 -25.21 5.96 1.97
C VAL A 100 -24.49 4.86 1.21
N PHE A 101 -24.40 4.96 -0.13
CA PHE A 101 -23.70 3.98 -0.98
C PHE A 101 -22.19 4.22 -0.96
N ALA A 102 -21.75 5.47 -0.94
CA ALA A 102 -20.34 5.84 -0.78
C ALA A 102 -19.77 5.28 0.53
N ARG A 103 -20.49 5.39 1.64
CA ARG A 103 -20.09 4.79 2.91
C ARG A 103 -19.98 3.27 2.84
N ARG A 104 -20.95 2.59 2.23
CA ARG A 104 -20.87 1.13 2.02
C ARG A 104 -19.71 0.72 1.13
N MET A 105 -19.40 1.51 0.11
CA MET A 105 -18.21 1.31 -0.72
C MET A 105 -16.94 1.36 0.11
N GLN A 106 -16.77 2.38 0.95
CA GLN A 106 -15.62 2.50 1.85
C GLN A 106 -15.51 1.28 2.79
N GLU A 107 -16.61 0.82 3.37
CA GLU A 107 -16.61 -0.38 4.22
C GLU A 107 -16.12 -1.62 3.46
N LYS A 108 -16.51 -1.80 2.17
CA LYS A 108 -16.04 -2.91 1.34
C LYS A 108 -14.57 -2.80 0.98
N LEU A 109 -14.09 -1.60 0.67
CA LEU A 109 -12.66 -1.33 0.45
C LEU A 109 -11.82 -1.71 1.67
N TRP A 110 -12.21 -1.23 2.86
CA TRP A 110 -11.52 -1.58 4.10
C TRP A 110 -11.51 -3.09 4.37
N GLN A 111 -12.63 -3.76 4.14
CA GLN A 111 -12.70 -5.21 4.30
C GLN A 111 -11.74 -5.92 3.35
N ALA A 112 -11.72 -5.55 2.07
CA ALA A 112 -10.86 -6.20 1.07
C ALA A 112 -9.37 -5.97 1.33
N LEU A 113 -9.01 -4.75 1.71
CA LEU A 113 -7.61 -4.36 1.80
C LEU A 113 -6.97 -4.71 3.14
N TYR A 114 -7.74 -4.78 4.25
CA TYR A 114 -7.15 -4.87 5.58
C TYR A 114 -7.73 -5.94 6.49
N TYR A 115 -8.96 -6.42 6.28
CA TYR A 115 -9.63 -7.27 7.29
C TYR A 115 -9.89 -8.69 6.85
N ARG A 116 -9.88 -9.01 5.56
CA ARG A 116 -10.17 -10.34 5.03
C ARG A 116 -8.91 -11.18 4.81
N TYR A 117 -8.08 -11.32 5.84
CA TYR A 117 -6.84 -12.06 5.76
C TYR A 117 -6.72 -13.08 6.89
N ASP A 118 -6.24 -14.26 6.54
CA ASP A 118 -5.80 -15.30 7.47
C ASP A 118 -4.28 -15.20 7.58
N PHE A 119 -3.78 -14.80 8.73
CA PHE A 119 -2.35 -14.62 8.98
C PHE A 119 -1.53 -15.92 8.92
N ALA A 120 -2.19 -17.09 8.90
CA ALA A 120 -1.53 -18.37 8.71
C ALA A 120 -1.28 -18.72 7.23
N LYS A 121 -1.78 -17.90 6.28
CA LYS A 121 -1.67 -18.11 4.85
C LYS A 121 -0.84 -17.02 4.19
N GLU A 122 -0.34 -17.33 2.99
CA GLU A 122 0.37 -16.35 2.17
C GLU A 122 -0.54 -15.16 1.82
N TYR A 123 0.02 -13.96 1.91
CA TYR A 123 -0.71 -12.72 1.72
C TYR A 123 -1.20 -12.53 0.28
N ARG A 124 -0.32 -12.73 -0.70
CA ARG A 124 -0.58 -12.36 -2.10
C ARG A 124 -1.77 -13.08 -2.74
N PRO A 125 -1.93 -14.41 -2.59
CA PRO A 125 -3.13 -15.10 -3.09
C PRO A 125 -4.42 -14.57 -2.47
N GLN A 126 -4.41 -14.24 -1.17
CA GLN A 126 -5.55 -13.69 -0.46
C GLN A 126 -5.90 -12.27 -0.93
N LEU A 127 -4.89 -11.45 -1.25
CA LEU A 127 -5.12 -10.13 -1.85
C LEU A 127 -5.88 -10.25 -3.17
N GLU A 128 -5.44 -11.11 -4.09
CA GLU A 128 -6.11 -11.29 -5.38
C GLU A 128 -7.55 -11.82 -5.21
N GLU A 129 -7.78 -12.75 -4.30
CA GLU A 129 -9.13 -13.23 -3.96
C GLU A 129 -10.02 -12.10 -3.39
N ASN A 130 -9.47 -11.28 -2.51
CA ASN A 130 -10.17 -10.15 -1.92
C ASN A 130 -10.52 -9.08 -2.95
N LEU A 131 -9.65 -8.85 -3.94
CA LEU A 131 -9.92 -7.91 -5.04
C LEU A 131 -11.06 -8.40 -5.95
N LEU A 132 -11.08 -9.70 -6.26
CA LEU A 132 -12.21 -10.30 -7.00
C LEU A 132 -13.53 -10.17 -6.23
N TRP A 133 -13.49 -10.43 -4.92
CA TRP A 133 -14.66 -10.25 -4.07
C TRP A 133 -15.10 -8.77 -4.04
N LEU A 134 -14.17 -7.84 -3.91
CA LEU A 134 -14.45 -6.40 -3.91
C LEU A 134 -15.12 -5.95 -5.20
N ASP A 135 -14.61 -6.36 -6.37
CA ASP A 135 -15.21 -6.06 -7.67
C ASP A 135 -16.69 -6.52 -7.72
N GLY A 136 -16.97 -7.72 -7.23
CA GLY A 136 -18.34 -8.23 -7.13
C GLY A 136 -19.24 -7.41 -6.20
N GLU A 137 -18.73 -6.95 -5.07
CA GLU A 137 -19.48 -6.11 -4.13
C GLU A 137 -19.73 -4.71 -4.68
N LEU A 138 -18.74 -4.10 -5.34
CA LEU A 138 -18.90 -2.79 -5.98
C LEU A 138 -19.96 -2.83 -7.09
N LYS A 139 -19.95 -3.84 -7.94
CA LYS A 139 -20.99 -4.05 -8.97
C LYS A 139 -22.40 -4.19 -8.37
N LYS A 140 -22.53 -4.88 -7.24
CA LYS A 140 -23.83 -4.96 -6.52
C LYS A 140 -24.27 -3.60 -6.01
N LEU A 141 -23.37 -2.80 -5.44
CA LEU A 141 -23.69 -1.45 -4.96
C LEU A 141 -24.12 -0.53 -6.11
N GLU A 142 -23.42 -0.56 -7.24
CA GLU A 142 -23.82 0.18 -8.46
C GLU A 142 -25.24 -0.19 -8.89
N GLY A 143 -25.55 -1.49 -8.95
CA GLY A 143 -26.88 -1.96 -9.30
C GLY A 143 -27.96 -1.55 -8.29
N MET A 144 -27.65 -1.46 -7.00
CA MET A 144 -28.57 -0.96 -5.97
C MET A 144 -28.81 0.55 -6.14
N GLN A 145 -27.77 1.33 -6.35
CA GLN A 145 -27.84 2.77 -6.57
C GLN A 145 -28.70 3.11 -7.80
N MET A 146 -28.50 2.37 -8.90
CA MET A 146 -29.27 2.57 -10.12
C MET A 146 -30.78 2.31 -9.90
N ARG A 147 -31.13 1.23 -9.20
CA ARG A 147 -32.53 0.92 -8.84
C ARG A 147 -33.13 1.99 -7.94
N HIS A 148 -32.40 2.47 -6.95
CA HIS A 148 -32.83 3.53 -6.03
C HIS A 148 -33.21 4.80 -6.80
N ARG A 149 -32.34 5.27 -7.69
CA ARG A 149 -32.59 6.44 -8.53
C ARG A 149 -33.80 6.27 -9.48
N THR A 150 -34.06 5.06 -9.93
CA THR A 150 -35.21 4.77 -10.81
C THR A 150 -36.53 4.89 -10.05
N ILE A 151 -36.59 4.38 -8.82
CA ILE A 151 -37.78 4.46 -7.97
C ILE A 151 -38.08 5.92 -7.63
N GLU A 152 -37.09 6.69 -7.18
CA GLU A 152 -37.26 8.12 -6.84
C GLU A 152 -37.76 8.98 -8.01
N LYS A 153 -37.40 8.60 -9.26
CA LYS A 153 -37.92 9.29 -10.45
C LYS A 153 -39.33 8.89 -10.82
N SER A 154 -39.78 7.69 -10.42
CA SER A 154 -41.14 7.20 -10.67
C SER A 154 -42.15 7.79 -9.72
N ASP A 155 -41.72 8.20 -8.52
CA ASP A 155 -42.58 8.73 -7.45
C ASP A 155 -42.74 10.26 -7.53
N ARG A 156 -42.16 10.92 -8.54
CA ARG A 156 -42.28 12.36 -8.84
C ARG A 156 -43.17 12.61 -10.04
#